data_53063120fabbf6a4ef7bca46aa942177
#
_entry.id   53063120fabbf6a4ef7bca46aa942177
#
_cell.length_a   1.000
_cell.length_b   1.000
_cell.length_c   1.000
_cell.angle_alpha   90.00
_cell.angle_beta   90.00
_cell.angle_gamma   90.00
#
_symmetry.space_group_name_H-M   'P 1'
#
loop_
_entity.id
_entity.type
_entity.pdbx_description
1 polymer ?
#
loop_
_entity_poly.entity_id
_entity_poly.type
_entity_poly.pdbx_seq_one_letter_code
_entity_poly.pdbx_strand_id
1 'polypeptide(L)'
;MARASRKDDILQAALALFTEIGVDATTIEMIRDRSGASIGSLYHHFGNKERIIGALYLAGTGEYAAMLEQGFAEAKSAKDCVKLLVTSYIDWVVANPDWARFVLHSRGRVEASEMGEQLREANREHFARILAALAGYREQGLFRDMPADCFASVIIGPTHDFARNWLAGRAQTEFVACRELLAQIAWESVRA
;
A
#
# COMPACT_ATOMS: atom_id res chain seq x y z
N MET A 1 -22.42 12.41 6.77
CA MET A 1 -21.00 12.41 6.42
C MET A 1 -20.21 13.02 7.56
N ALA A 2 -19.30 12.27 8.17
CA ALA A 2 -18.41 12.83 9.18
C ALA A 2 -17.52 13.90 8.53
N ARG A 3 -17.38 15.05 9.19
CA ARG A 3 -16.49 16.13 8.73
C ARG A 3 -15.06 15.58 8.73
N ALA A 4 -14.36 15.65 7.59
CA ALA A 4 -12.94 15.27 7.50
C ALA A 4 -12.16 15.93 8.64
N SER A 5 -11.25 15.21 9.26
CA SER A 5 -10.45 15.79 10.34
C SER A 5 -9.44 16.78 9.74
N ARG A 6 -9.01 17.76 10.50
CA ARG A 6 -7.96 18.70 10.06
C ARG A 6 -6.67 17.98 9.65
N LYS A 7 -6.42 16.83 10.27
CA LYS A 7 -5.29 15.95 9.91
C LYS A 7 -5.46 15.37 8.50
N ASP A 8 -6.67 14.95 8.13
CA ASP A 8 -6.96 14.39 6.80
C ASP A 8 -6.87 15.47 5.72
N ASP A 9 -7.37 16.70 5.99
CA ASP A 9 -7.23 17.84 5.07
C ASP A 9 -5.75 18.11 4.74
N ILE A 10 -4.87 18.06 5.76
CA ILE A 10 -3.42 18.27 5.58
C ILE A 10 -2.79 17.13 4.76
N LEU A 11 -3.16 15.88 5.03
CA LEU A 11 -2.63 14.72 4.30
C LEU A 11 -3.08 14.74 2.83
N GLN A 12 -4.33 15.07 2.55
CA GLN A 12 -4.84 15.19 1.17
C GLN A 12 -4.14 16.32 0.40
N ALA A 13 -3.94 17.48 1.03
CA ALA A 13 -3.20 18.58 0.44
C ALA A 13 -1.73 18.21 0.15
N ALA A 14 -1.10 17.48 1.06
CA ALA A 14 0.27 16.99 0.90
C ALA A 14 0.37 15.99 -0.26
N LEU A 15 -0.56 15.02 -0.35
CA LEU A 15 -0.59 14.05 -1.45
C LEU A 15 -0.71 14.75 -2.80
N ALA A 16 -1.65 15.69 -2.92
CA ALA A 16 -1.85 16.45 -4.15
C ALA A 16 -0.56 17.18 -4.58
N LEU A 17 0.09 17.89 -3.65
CA LEU A 17 1.34 18.60 -3.93
C LEU A 17 2.50 17.64 -4.28
N PHE A 18 2.62 16.53 -3.56
CA PHE A 18 3.65 15.52 -3.84
C PHE A 18 3.48 14.90 -5.23
N THR A 19 2.25 14.74 -5.69
CA THR A 19 1.94 14.24 -7.04
C THR A 19 2.19 15.30 -8.12
N GLU A 20 1.82 16.56 -7.86
CA GLU A 20 1.93 17.66 -8.83
C GLU A 20 3.37 18.13 -9.07
N ILE A 21 4.14 18.33 -7.99
CA ILE A 21 5.48 18.97 -8.07
C ILE A 21 6.59 18.13 -7.43
N GLY A 22 6.25 16.96 -6.86
CA GLY A 22 7.21 16.09 -6.19
C GLY A 22 7.41 16.41 -4.71
N VAL A 23 7.89 15.39 -3.97
CA VAL A 23 8.10 15.48 -2.52
C VAL A 23 9.17 16.55 -2.17
N ASP A 24 10.26 16.60 -2.93
CA ASP A 24 11.39 17.49 -2.60
C ASP A 24 11.05 18.98 -2.82
N ALA A 25 10.33 19.29 -3.89
CA ALA A 25 9.89 20.65 -4.20
C ALA A 25 8.76 21.18 -3.30
N THR A 26 8.03 20.30 -2.64
CA THR A 26 6.93 20.70 -1.75
C THR A 26 7.44 21.21 -0.41
N THR A 27 6.94 22.38 0.03
CA THR A 27 7.25 22.94 1.36
C THR A 27 6.06 22.84 2.32
N ILE A 28 6.32 23.04 3.61
CA ILE A 28 5.26 23.07 4.64
C ILE A 28 4.29 24.23 4.39
N GLU A 29 4.80 25.37 3.93
CA GLU A 29 4.00 26.55 3.60
C GLU A 29 3.03 26.24 2.44
N MET A 30 3.47 25.53 1.42
CA MET A 30 2.59 25.10 0.33
C MET A 30 1.48 24.15 0.82
N ILE A 31 1.81 23.22 1.72
CA ILE A 31 0.82 22.32 2.32
C ILE A 31 -0.17 23.10 3.18
N ARG A 32 0.31 24.07 3.98
CA ARG A 32 -0.53 24.99 4.74
C ARG A 32 -1.54 25.71 3.84
N ASP A 33 -1.03 26.33 2.79
CA ASP A 33 -1.87 27.17 1.91
C ASP A 33 -2.91 26.31 1.15
N ARG A 34 -2.51 25.12 0.70
CA ARG A 34 -3.41 24.19 0.03
C ARG A 34 -4.47 23.60 0.96
N SER A 35 -4.11 23.27 2.20
CA SER A 35 -5.02 22.63 3.18
C SER A 35 -5.91 23.61 3.92
N GLY A 36 -5.60 24.92 3.86
CA GLY A 36 -6.25 25.93 4.70
C GLY A 36 -5.98 25.75 6.19
N ALA A 37 -4.99 24.95 6.58
CA ALA A 37 -4.58 24.77 7.97
C ALA A 37 -3.72 25.96 8.45
N SER A 38 -3.75 26.25 9.76
CA SER A 38 -2.76 27.16 10.32
C SER A 38 -1.40 26.48 10.44
N ILE A 39 -0.32 27.26 10.43
CA ILE A 39 1.04 26.74 10.63
C ILE A 39 1.16 26.03 11.99
N GLY A 40 0.49 26.55 13.03
CA GLY A 40 0.44 25.93 14.34
C GLY A 40 -0.26 24.56 14.32
N SER A 41 -1.31 24.39 13.52
CA SER A 41 -1.99 23.10 13.36
C SER A 41 -1.10 22.08 12.68
N LEU A 42 -0.35 22.47 11.65
CA LEU A 42 0.62 21.60 10.97
C LEU A 42 1.69 21.08 11.92
N TYR A 43 2.33 21.99 12.66
CA TYR A 43 3.36 21.61 13.64
C TYR A 43 2.80 20.82 14.81
N HIS A 44 1.56 21.10 15.24
CA HIS A 44 0.89 20.33 16.30
C HIS A 44 0.61 18.88 15.88
N HIS A 45 0.16 18.66 14.65
CA HIS A 45 -0.19 17.31 14.16
C HIS A 45 1.02 16.49 13.71
N PHE A 46 2.00 17.14 13.08
CA PHE A 46 3.08 16.41 12.40
C PHE A 46 4.49 16.85 12.82
N GLY A 47 4.70 18.11 13.18
CA GLY A 47 5.99 18.64 13.59
C GLY A 47 6.90 19.03 12.41
N ASN A 48 7.03 18.17 11.38
CA ASN A 48 7.86 18.44 10.20
C ASN A 48 7.33 17.73 8.93
N LYS A 49 7.96 18.03 7.78
CA LYS A 49 7.57 17.44 6.49
C LYS A 49 7.80 15.92 6.44
N GLU A 50 8.88 15.43 7.04
CA GLU A 50 9.19 13.99 7.01
C GLU A 50 8.12 13.17 7.75
N ARG A 51 7.56 13.71 8.83
CA ARG A 51 6.43 13.08 9.53
C ARG A 51 5.13 13.14 8.73
N ILE A 52 4.89 14.17 7.93
CA ILE A 52 3.77 14.21 7.00
C ILE A 52 3.94 13.11 5.95
N ILE A 53 5.13 12.96 5.37
CA ILE A 53 5.47 11.91 4.40
C ILE A 53 5.24 10.52 5.02
N GLY A 54 5.77 10.28 6.23
CA GLY A 54 5.59 9.01 6.93
C GLY A 54 4.14 8.72 7.28
N ALA A 55 3.39 9.71 7.79
CA ALA A 55 1.98 9.57 8.12
C ALA A 55 1.13 9.28 6.87
N LEU A 56 1.41 9.94 5.75
CA LEU A 56 0.72 9.69 4.48
C LEU A 56 1.02 8.29 3.94
N TYR A 57 2.28 7.86 4.05
CA TYR A 57 2.70 6.50 3.66
C TYR A 57 1.95 5.43 4.48
N LEU A 58 1.95 5.56 5.81
CA LEU A 58 1.28 4.63 6.71
C LEU A 58 -0.25 4.64 6.53
N ALA A 59 -0.84 5.79 6.23
CA ALA A 59 -2.27 5.87 5.95
C ALA A 59 -2.65 5.09 4.69
N GLY A 60 -1.91 5.24 3.58
CA GLY A 60 -2.17 4.52 2.34
C GLY A 60 -1.97 3.01 2.45
N THR A 61 -0.87 2.59 3.10
CA THR A 61 -0.62 1.15 3.32
C THR A 61 -1.61 0.56 4.32
N GLY A 62 -2.07 1.33 5.31
CA GLY A 62 -3.08 0.91 6.28
C GLY A 62 -4.47 0.76 5.68
N GLU A 63 -4.86 1.64 4.75
CA GLU A 63 -6.13 1.52 4.01
C GLU A 63 -6.14 0.22 3.17
N TYR A 64 -5.07 -0.04 2.44
CA TYR A 64 -4.91 -1.30 1.71
C TYR A 64 -4.97 -2.53 2.64
N ALA A 65 -4.28 -2.49 3.78
CA ALA A 65 -4.27 -3.57 4.75
C ALA A 65 -5.67 -3.88 5.31
N ALA A 66 -6.46 -2.85 5.63
CA ALA A 66 -7.83 -3.01 6.12
C ALA A 66 -8.75 -3.64 5.06
N MET A 67 -8.61 -3.22 3.79
CA MET A 67 -9.36 -3.81 2.67
C MET A 67 -9.02 -5.30 2.49
N LEU A 68 -7.75 -5.66 2.61
CA LEU A 68 -7.29 -7.04 2.51
C LEU A 68 -7.82 -7.91 3.66
N GLU A 69 -7.81 -7.41 4.89
CA GLU A 69 -8.35 -8.12 6.07
C GLU A 69 -9.85 -8.43 5.90
N GLN A 70 -10.62 -7.46 5.43
CA GLN A 70 -12.04 -7.67 5.14
C GLN A 70 -12.23 -8.77 4.09
N GLY A 71 -11.44 -8.77 3.02
CA GLY A 71 -11.49 -9.78 1.98
C GLY A 71 -11.12 -11.18 2.47
N PHE A 72 -10.16 -11.33 3.39
CA PHE A 72 -9.81 -12.63 3.98
C PHE A 72 -10.95 -13.24 4.81
N ALA A 73 -11.77 -12.41 5.47
CA ALA A 73 -12.94 -12.89 6.19
C ALA A 73 -14.00 -13.53 5.28
N GLU A 74 -14.02 -13.17 3.99
CA GLU A 74 -14.95 -13.68 2.99
C GLU A 74 -14.38 -14.84 2.16
N ALA A 75 -13.05 -15.01 2.16
CA ALA A 75 -12.36 -16.04 1.38
C ALA A 75 -12.68 -17.46 1.90
N LYS A 76 -13.00 -18.39 0.97
CA LYS A 76 -13.47 -19.74 1.31
C LYS A 76 -12.43 -20.83 1.02
N SER A 77 -11.32 -20.50 0.38
CA SER A 77 -10.28 -21.45 -0.01
C SER A 77 -8.89 -20.81 -0.02
N ALA A 78 -7.85 -21.65 0.01
CA ALA A 78 -6.48 -21.22 -0.19
C ALA A 78 -6.30 -20.43 -1.49
N LYS A 79 -6.98 -20.87 -2.56
CA LYS A 79 -6.97 -20.20 -3.86
C LYS A 79 -7.56 -18.80 -3.78
N ASP A 80 -8.68 -18.63 -3.07
CA ASP A 80 -9.33 -17.33 -2.90
C ASP A 80 -8.42 -16.38 -2.12
N CYS A 81 -7.76 -16.86 -1.05
CA CYS A 81 -6.83 -16.06 -0.27
C CYS A 81 -5.63 -15.58 -1.11
N VAL A 82 -5.01 -16.46 -1.90
CA VAL A 82 -3.89 -16.08 -2.77
C VAL A 82 -4.34 -15.11 -3.86
N LYS A 83 -5.45 -15.39 -4.52
CA LYS A 83 -6.00 -14.49 -5.54
C LYS A 83 -6.34 -13.12 -4.97
N LEU A 84 -6.90 -13.07 -3.76
CA LEU A 84 -7.24 -11.83 -3.07
C LEU A 84 -6.02 -10.93 -2.87
N LEU A 85 -4.86 -11.48 -2.47
CA LEU A 85 -3.62 -10.70 -2.33
C LEU A 85 -3.26 -9.91 -3.59
N VAL A 86 -3.50 -10.51 -4.74
CA VAL A 86 -3.22 -9.88 -6.05
C VAL A 86 -4.35 -8.93 -6.45
N THR A 87 -5.58 -9.41 -6.41
CA THR A 87 -6.73 -8.64 -6.93
C THR A 87 -7.00 -7.40 -6.10
N SER A 88 -6.93 -7.50 -4.76
CA SER A 88 -7.11 -6.34 -3.88
C SER A 88 -6.04 -5.27 -4.08
N TYR A 89 -4.79 -5.68 -4.34
CA TYR A 89 -3.72 -4.73 -4.64
C TYR A 89 -3.96 -3.99 -5.95
N ILE A 90 -4.37 -4.73 -7.01
CA ILE A 90 -4.70 -4.12 -8.29
C ILE A 90 -5.87 -3.15 -8.15
N ASP A 91 -6.93 -3.57 -7.47
CA ASP A 91 -8.13 -2.76 -7.25
C ASP A 91 -7.79 -1.48 -6.47
N TRP A 92 -6.95 -1.59 -5.43
CA TRP A 92 -6.51 -0.41 -4.67
C TRP A 92 -5.64 0.54 -5.49
N VAL A 93 -4.68 0.03 -6.27
CA VAL A 93 -3.80 0.85 -7.12
C VAL A 93 -4.59 1.58 -8.19
N VAL A 94 -5.57 0.92 -8.82
CA VAL A 94 -6.42 1.53 -9.85
C VAL A 94 -7.34 2.59 -9.26
N ALA A 95 -7.87 2.35 -8.07
CA ALA A 95 -8.72 3.32 -7.36
C ALA A 95 -7.92 4.53 -6.81
N ASN A 96 -6.64 4.34 -6.46
CA ASN A 96 -5.81 5.33 -5.78
C ASN A 96 -4.43 5.53 -6.49
N PRO A 97 -4.39 5.88 -7.79
CA PRO A 97 -3.14 5.87 -8.55
C PRO A 97 -2.08 6.85 -8.02
N ASP A 98 -2.50 8.02 -7.54
CA ASP A 98 -1.58 9.02 -6.99
C ASP A 98 -1.00 8.57 -5.65
N TRP A 99 -1.81 7.96 -4.81
CA TRP A 99 -1.34 7.39 -3.55
C TRP A 99 -0.40 6.20 -3.79
N ALA A 100 -0.73 5.33 -4.73
CA ALA A 100 0.13 4.22 -5.12
C ALA A 100 1.49 4.69 -5.65
N ARG A 101 1.53 5.73 -6.51
CA ARG A 101 2.79 6.37 -6.95
C ARG A 101 3.60 6.89 -5.77
N PHE A 102 2.94 7.63 -4.87
CA PHE A 102 3.59 8.17 -3.68
C PHE A 102 4.19 7.06 -2.81
N VAL A 103 3.44 6.01 -2.49
CA VAL A 103 3.90 4.87 -1.67
C VAL A 103 5.11 4.19 -2.32
N LEU A 104 5.04 3.91 -3.63
CA LEU A 104 6.12 3.24 -4.36
C LEU A 104 7.43 4.06 -4.38
N HIS A 105 7.35 5.40 -4.49
CA HIS A 105 8.53 6.27 -4.56
C HIS A 105 9.07 6.66 -3.18
N SER A 106 8.22 6.69 -2.15
CA SER A 106 8.60 7.23 -0.84
C SER A 106 9.11 6.18 0.14
N ARG A 107 9.02 4.87 -0.17
CA ARG A 107 9.37 3.79 0.74
C ARG A 107 10.77 3.95 1.36
N GLY A 108 11.80 4.06 0.54
CA GLY A 108 13.18 4.18 1.02
C GLY A 108 13.42 5.43 1.88
N ARG A 109 12.73 6.53 1.55
CA ARG A 109 12.80 7.77 2.35
C ARG A 109 12.17 7.58 3.73
N VAL A 110 11.00 6.94 3.79
CA VAL A 110 10.32 6.66 5.07
C VAL A 110 11.13 5.68 5.92
N GLU A 111 11.68 4.61 5.30
CA GLU A 111 12.55 3.64 5.98
C GLU A 111 13.80 4.30 6.62
N ALA A 112 14.36 5.32 5.97
CA ALA A 112 15.53 6.06 6.44
C ALA A 112 15.20 7.20 7.42
N SER A 113 13.92 7.54 7.61
CA SER A 113 13.45 8.62 8.47
C SER A 113 13.20 8.16 9.91
N GLU A 114 12.86 9.12 10.79
CA GLU A 114 12.37 8.85 12.15
C GLU A 114 11.09 7.98 12.19
N MET A 115 10.36 7.87 11.06
CA MET A 115 9.16 7.02 10.91
C MET A 115 9.50 5.56 10.53
N GLY A 116 10.77 5.26 10.27
CA GLY A 116 11.19 3.94 9.77
C GLY A 116 10.85 2.79 10.72
N GLU A 117 10.94 3.01 12.05
CA GLU A 117 10.55 1.96 13.02
C GLU A 117 9.04 1.69 12.99
N GLN A 118 8.21 2.73 12.91
CA GLN A 118 6.76 2.56 12.78
C GLN A 118 6.39 1.84 11.49
N LEU A 119 7.11 2.12 10.40
CA LEU A 119 6.91 1.41 9.13
C LEU A 119 7.27 -0.08 9.26
N ARG A 120 8.42 -0.39 9.89
CA ARG A 120 8.83 -1.79 10.10
C ARG A 120 7.82 -2.55 10.95
N GLU A 121 7.30 -1.92 12.01
CA GLU A 121 6.26 -2.52 12.86
C GLU A 121 4.98 -2.79 12.07
N ALA A 122 4.45 -1.78 11.38
CA ALA A 122 3.25 -1.93 10.55
C ALA A 122 3.40 -3.03 9.49
N ASN A 123 4.57 -3.14 8.87
CA ASN A 123 4.86 -4.21 7.91
C ASN A 123 4.92 -5.60 8.58
N ARG A 124 5.53 -5.72 9.77
CA ARG A 124 5.55 -6.98 10.54
C ARG A 124 4.15 -7.44 10.89
N GLU A 125 3.32 -6.53 11.41
CA GLU A 125 1.92 -6.84 11.76
C GLU A 125 1.10 -7.23 10.54
N HIS A 126 1.23 -6.48 9.44
CA HIS A 126 0.52 -6.79 8.20
C HIS A 126 0.90 -8.17 7.66
N PHE A 127 2.20 -8.46 7.62
CA PHE A 127 2.70 -9.75 7.16
C PHE A 127 2.26 -10.90 8.08
N ALA A 128 2.29 -10.71 9.39
CA ALA A 128 1.81 -11.70 10.37
C ALA A 128 0.32 -12.04 10.16
N ARG A 129 -0.52 -11.02 9.87
CA ARG A 129 -1.95 -11.23 9.57
C ARG A 129 -2.16 -12.03 8.29
N ILE A 130 -1.40 -11.75 7.24
CA ILE A 130 -1.45 -12.55 6.00
C ILE A 130 -1.07 -14.01 6.28
N LEU A 131 0.03 -14.23 7.00
CA LEU A 131 0.46 -15.60 7.35
C LEU A 131 -0.57 -16.33 8.19
N ALA A 132 -1.19 -15.65 9.16
CA ALA A 132 -2.25 -16.23 9.99
C ALA A 132 -3.48 -16.64 9.16
N ALA A 133 -3.89 -15.85 8.19
CA ALA A 133 -4.99 -16.17 7.27
C ALA A 133 -4.70 -17.41 6.40
N LEU A 134 -3.43 -17.70 6.13
CA LEU A 134 -2.99 -18.82 5.28
C LEU A 134 -2.54 -20.05 6.09
N ALA A 135 -2.38 -19.94 7.41
CA ALA A 135 -1.76 -20.98 8.25
C ALA A 135 -2.47 -22.35 8.14
N GLY A 136 -3.79 -22.39 8.30
CA GLY A 136 -4.55 -23.65 8.21
C GLY A 136 -4.46 -24.34 6.85
N TYR A 137 -4.35 -23.58 5.76
CA TYR A 137 -4.15 -24.15 4.42
C TYR A 137 -2.73 -24.67 4.23
N ARG A 138 -1.74 -24.03 4.86
CA ARG A 138 -0.35 -24.49 4.84
C ARG A 138 -0.19 -25.81 5.61
N GLU A 139 -0.83 -25.95 6.77
CA GLU A 139 -0.86 -27.19 7.55
C GLU A 139 -1.54 -28.35 6.81
N GLN A 140 -2.49 -28.07 5.94
CA GLN A 140 -3.13 -29.05 5.05
C GLN A 140 -2.26 -29.42 3.84
N GLY A 141 -1.07 -28.85 3.67
CA GLY A 141 -0.16 -29.13 2.57
C GLY A 141 -0.63 -28.60 1.22
N LEU A 142 -1.50 -27.56 1.19
CA LEU A 142 -2.04 -27.00 -0.05
C LEU A 142 -1.07 -26.08 -0.78
N PHE A 143 0.05 -25.73 -0.16
CA PHE A 143 1.09 -24.87 -0.72
C PHE A 143 2.41 -25.63 -0.87
N ARG A 144 3.20 -25.23 -1.87
CA ARG A 144 4.59 -25.67 -2.02
C ARG A 144 5.41 -25.30 -0.80
N ASP A 145 6.35 -26.17 -0.43
CA ASP A 145 7.30 -25.85 0.64
C ASP A 145 8.30 -24.81 0.14
N MET A 146 8.25 -23.63 0.76
CA MET A 146 9.17 -22.52 0.50
C MET A 146 9.22 -21.57 1.70
N PRO A 147 10.33 -20.79 1.85
CA PRO A 147 10.44 -19.76 2.87
C PRO A 147 9.30 -18.71 2.77
N ALA A 148 8.84 -18.18 3.89
CA ALA A 148 7.69 -17.26 3.92
C ALA A 148 7.92 -15.96 3.13
N ASP A 149 9.14 -15.43 3.13
CA ASP A 149 9.52 -14.25 2.36
C ASP A 149 9.57 -14.52 0.85
N CYS A 150 10.03 -15.72 0.46
CA CYS A 150 9.97 -16.19 -0.92
C CYS A 150 8.50 -16.36 -1.36
N PHE A 151 7.66 -16.96 -0.53
CA PHE A 151 6.23 -17.15 -0.80
C PHE A 151 5.54 -15.82 -1.10
N ALA A 152 5.74 -14.80 -0.24
CA ALA A 152 5.19 -13.48 -0.45
C ALA A 152 5.69 -12.84 -1.76
N SER A 153 6.99 -12.95 -2.04
CA SER A 153 7.61 -12.37 -3.24
C SER A 153 7.09 -13.01 -4.54
N VAL A 154 6.85 -14.31 -4.53
CA VAL A 154 6.32 -15.04 -5.69
C VAL A 154 4.87 -14.64 -5.98
N ILE A 155 4.05 -14.44 -4.93
CA ILE A 155 2.63 -14.05 -5.10
C ILE A 155 2.50 -12.64 -5.66
N ILE A 156 3.14 -11.66 -5.00
CA ILE A 156 2.85 -10.25 -5.29
C ILE A 156 3.90 -9.57 -6.19
N GLY A 157 5.11 -10.15 -6.30
CA GLY A 157 6.22 -9.55 -7.03
C GLY A 157 5.89 -9.17 -8.48
N PRO A 158 5.36 -10.08 -9.31
CA PRO A 158 4.97 -9.77 -10.69
C PRO A 158 3.93 -8.64 -10.77
N THR A 159 2.98 -8.63 -9.84
CA THR A 159 1.94 -7.58 -9.76
C THR A 159 2.53 -6.23 -9.39
N HIS A 160 3.45 -6.18 -8.44
CA HIS A 160 4.19 -4.97 -8.08
C HIS A 160 5.03 -4.44 -9.23
N ASP A 161 5.68 -5.32 -10.01
CA ASP A 161 6.45 -4.91 -11.16
C ASP A 161 5.57 -4.31 -12.25
N PHE A 162 4.45 -4.96 -12.57
CA PHE A 162 3.50 -4.43 -13.53
C PHE A 162 2.88 -3.10 -13.07
N ALA A 163 2.55 -2.97 -11.78
CA ALA A 163 2.03 -1.73 -11.20
C ALA A 163 3.01 -0.56 -11.40
N ARG A 164 4.31 -0.76 -11.12
CA ARG A 164 5.35 0.26 -11.37
C ARG A 164 5.39 0.70 -12.83
N ASN A 165 5.29 -0.24 -13.77
CA ASN A 165 5.30 0.06 -15.19
C ASN A 165 4.04 0.80 -15.63
N TRP A 166 2.88 0.36 -15.16
CA TRP A 166 1.59 1.00 -15.47
C TRP A 166 1.50 2.42 -14.91
N LEU A 167 1.82 2.62 -13.63
CA LEU A 167 1.84 3.93 -12.98
C LEU A 167 2.84 4.91 -13.62
N ALA A 168 3.91 4.40 -14.21
CA ALA A 168 4.89 5.20 -14.95
C ALA A 168 4.51 5.46 -16.42
N GLY A 169 3.32 5.00 -16.87
CA GLY A 169 2.86 5.14 -18.25
C GLY A 169 3.65 4.32 -19.28
N ARG A 170 4.39 3.29 -18.83
CA ARG A 170 5.17 2.41 -19.72
C ARG A 170 4.41 1.18 -20.19
N ALA A 171 3.34 0.79 -19.49
CA ALA A 171 2.49 -0.32 -19.88
C ALA A 171 1.47 0.13 -20.94
N GLN A 172 1.26 -0.71 -21.96
CA GLN A 172 0.22 -0.50 -22.98
C GLN A 172 -1.13 -1.12 -22.58
N THR A 173 -1.09 -2.09 -21.66
CA THR A 173 -2.27 -2.80 -21.17
C THR A 173 -2.75 -2.16 -19.87
N GLU A 174 -4.06 -1.96 -19.77
CA GLU A 174 -4.67 -1.47 -18.55
C GLU A 174 -4.46 -2.46 -17.40
N PHE A 175 -4.12 -1.96 -16.22
CA PHE A 175 -3.76 -2.83 -15.09
C PHE A 175 -4.93 -3.72 -14.66
N VAL A 176 -6.15 -3.20 -14.67
CA VAL A 176 -7.35 -3.98 -14.35
C VAL A 176 -7.57 -5.14 -15.32
N ALA A 177 -7.15 -5.02 -16.60
CA ALA A 177 -7.28 -6.10 -17.57
C ALA A 177 -6.39 -7.31 -17.25
N CYS A 178 -5.30 -7.11 -16.51
CA CYS A 178 -4.39 -8.17 -16.08
C CYS A 178 -4.82 -8.85 -14.77
N ARG A 179 -5.87 -8.38 -14.13
CA ARG A 179 -6.30 -8.75 -12.76
C ARG A 179 -6.44 -10.26 -12.56
N GLU A 180 -7.25 -10.91 -13.36
CA GLU A 180 -7.50 -12.36 -13.23
C GLU A 180 -6.30 -13.21 -13.67
N LEU A 181 -5.58 -12.75 -14.70
CA LEU A 181 -4.38 -13.44 -15.18
C LEU A 181 -3.29 -13.46 -14.09
N LEU A 182 -2.96 -12.30 -13.51
CA LEU A 182 -1.95 -12.21 -12.46
C LEU A 182 -2.36 -12.98 -11.20
N ALA A 183 -3.62 -12.92 -10.82
CA ALA A 183 -4.15 -13.69 -9.70
C ALA A 183 -4.07 -15.21 -9.93
N GLN A 184 -4.35 -15.68 -11.16
CA GLN A 184 -4.23 -17.09 -11.50
C GLN A 184 -2.76 -17.54 -11.52
N ILE A 185 -1.86 -16.75 -12.09
CA ILE A 185 -0.41 -17.03 -12.09
C ILE A 185 0.12 -17.13 -10.65
N ALA A 186 -0.28 -16.20 -9.78
CA ALA A 186 0.11 -16.23 -8.36
C ALA A 186 -0.32 -17.54 -7.68
N TRP A 187 -1.57 -17.98 -7.89
CA TRP A 187 -2.04 -19.27 -7.37
C TRP A 187 -1.24 -20.46 -7.92
N GLU A 188 -1.06 -20.56 -9.23
CA GLU A 188 -0.31 -21.65 -9.86
C GLU A 188 1.16 -21.69 -9.41
N SER A 189 1.73 -20.57 -9.04
CA SER A 189 3.10 -20.48 -8.56
C SER A 189 3.32 -21.08 -7.18
N VAL A 190 2.28 -21.08 -6.31
CA VAL A 190 2.43 -21.47 -4.91
C VAL A 190 1.63 -22.72 -4.51
N ARG A 191 0.66 -23.16 -5.29
CA ARG A 191 -0.08 -24.39 -4.98
C ARG A 191 0.82 -25.60 -5.02
N ALA A 192 0.58 -26.59 -4.15
CA ALA A 192 1.25 -27.88 -4.16
C ALA A 192 1.00 -28.68 -5.45
#